data_a732fa48c968d561b7ba271aa596107f
#
_entry.id   a732fa48c968d561b7ba271aa596107f
#
_cell.length_a   1.000
_cell.length_b   1.000
_cell.length_c   1.000
_cell.angle_alpha   90.00
_cell.angle_beta   90.00
_cell.angle_gamma   90.00
#
_symmetry.space_group_name_H-M   'P 1'
#
loop_
_entity.id
_entity.type
_entity.pdbx_description
1 polymer ?
#
loop_
_entity_poly.entity_id
_entity_poly.type
_entity_poly.pdbx_seq_one_letter_code
_entity_poly.pdbx_strand_id
1 'polypeptide(L)'
;MKRIGIISDTHSYWDERYRKYLEPCDEIWHCGDFCSTEMAEQLAAIRPLRAVYGNGDGAELRRMFPEVLRFKCEEVEVLMKHIGGYPGRYDPSIRRELMERPPQLFISGHSHILRIKYDRTLRLLHINPGAAGRQGWQKERTIVRLTIDGTQMKDCEVVTLG
;
A
#
# COMPACT_ATOMS: atom_id res chain seq x y z
N MET A 1 -0.79 4.23 19.13
CA MET A 1 -1.83 4.06 18.09
C MET A 1 -1.52 4.93 16.89
N LYS A 2 -1.56 4.32 15.70
CA LYS A 2 -1.32 5.05 14.45
C LYS A 2 -2.40 4.75 13.43
N ARG A 3 -2.88 5.80 12.77
CA ARG A 3 -3.85 5.68 11.68
C ARG A 3 -3.11 5.82 10.36
N ILE A 4 -3.24 4.83 9.50
CA ILE A 4 -2.46 4.72 8.27
C ILE A 4 -3.38 4.84 7.05
N GLY A 5 -2.99 5.69 6.10
CA GLY A 5 -3.63 5.75 4.80
C GLY A 5 -2.83 4.90 3.80
N ILE A 6 -3.45 3.90 3.22
CA ILE A 6 -2.82 2.99 2.28
C ILE A 6 -3.37 3.26 0.88
N ILE A 7 -2.48 3.62 -0.04
CA ILE A 7 -2.83 4.05 -1.39
C ILE A 7 -1.87 3.39 -2.39
N SER A 8 -2.29 3.15 -3.61
CA SER A 8 -1.43 2.55 -4.63
C SER A 8 -1.92 2.90 -6.03
N ASP A 9 -1.02 2.73 -7.01
CA ASP A 9 -1.38 2.78 -8.42
C ASP A 9 -2.12 4.08 -8.78
N THR A 10 -1.51 5.20 -8.39
CA THR A 10 -2.04 6.53 -8.67
C THR A 10 -1.81 6.95 -10.11
N HIS A 11 -0.77 6.40 -10.77
CA HIS A 11 -0.46 6.63 -12.19
C HIS A 11 -0.56 8.10 -12.60
N SER A 12 0.12 8.97 -11.86
CA SER A 12 0.19 10.43 -12.08
C SER A 12 -1.13 11.16 -11.98
N TYR A 13 -2.19 10.49 -11.54
CA TYR A 13 -3.50 11.13 -11.43
C TYR A 13 -3.73 11.68 -10.03
N TRP A 14 -3.64 13.01 -9.87
CA TRP A 14 -3.92 13.66 -8.60
C TRP A 14 -5.43 13.91 -8.45
N ASP A 15 -5.96 13.55 -7.28
CA ASP A 15 -7.35 13.80 -6.90
C ASP A 15 -7.31 14.48 -5.54
N GLU A 16 -7.92 15.68 -5.43
CA GLU A 16 -7.92 16.44 -4.17
C GLU A 16 -8.55 15.65 -3.02
N ARG A 17 -9.36 14.65 -3.30
CA ARG A 17 -9.91 13.79 -2.27
C ARG A 17 -8.84 12.94 -1.59
N TYR A 18 -7.66 12.75 -2.20
CA TYR A 18 -6.53 12.13 -1.51
C TYR A 18 -6.22 12.92 -0.24
N ARG A 19 -6.14 14.25 -0.34
CA ARG A 19 -5.89 15.10 0.81
C ARG A 19 -6.96 14.94 1.87
N LYS A 20 -8.21 14.98 1.46
CA LYS A 20 -9.36 14.87 2.37
C LYS A 20 -9.30 13.60 3.22
N TYR A 21 -8.96 12.47 2.61
CA TYR A 21 -8.99 11.17 3.30
C TYR A 21 -7.67 10.80 3.96
N LEU A 22 -6.54 11.35 3.51
CA LEU A 22 -5.23 11.03 4.04
C LEU A 22 -4.74 12.02 5.11
N GLU A 23 -5.23 13.25 5.09
CA GLU A 23 -4.85 14.25 6.09
C GLU A 23 -5.17 13.82 7.53
N PRO A 24 -6.30 13.14 7.81
CA PRO A 24 -6.58 12.64 9.16
C PRO A 24 -5.68 11.48 9.61
N CYS A 25 -4.88 10.91 8.71
CA CYS A 25 -3.98 9.81 9.03
C CYS A 25 -2.66 10.32 9.58
N ASP A 26 -1.94 9.45 10.30
CA ASP A 26 -0.61 9.77 10.83
C ASP A 26 0.48 9.59 9.78
N GLU A 27 0.33 8.58 8.92
CA GLU A 27 1.27 8.27 7.84
C GLU A 27 0.52 7.85 6.58
N ILE A 28 1.19 7.99 5.44
CA ILE A 28 0.70 7.51 4.15
C ILE A 28 1.68 6.45 3.66
N TRP A 29 1.13 5.29 3.27
CA TRP A 29 1.92 4.22 2.67
C TRP A 29 1.45 4.00 1.24
N HIS A 30 2.36 4.15 0.27
CA HIS A 30 2.08 4.00 -1.15
C HIS A 30 2.78 2.75 -1.70
N CYS A 31 2.03 1.88 -2.35
CA CYS A 31 2.55 0.59 -2.79
C CYS A 31 2.97 0.54 -4.26
N GLY A 32 3.40 1.68 -4.81
CA GLY A 32 4.04 1.70 -6.13
C GLY A 32 3.15 2.17 -7.28
N ASP A 33 3.80 2.43 -8.40
CA ASP A 33 3.19 3.01 -9.60
C ASP A 33 2.64 4.42 -9.34
N PHE A 34 3.54 5.27 -8.82
CA PHE A 34 3.31 6.72 -8.77
C PHE A 34 3.28 7.32 -10.17
N CYS A 35 4.23 6.90 -10.99
CA CYS A 35 4.51 7.34 -12.35
C CYS A 35 4.98 8.80 -12.47
N SER A 36 5.01 9.56 -11.37
CA SER A 36 5.62 10.89 -11.35
C SER A 36 6.17 11.20 -9.96
N THR A 37 7.28 11.95 -9.92
CA THR A 37 7.87 12.40 -8.65
C THR A 37 6.96 13.42 -7.96
N GLU A 38 6.21 14.19 -8.74
CA GLU A 38 5.26 15.17 -8.21
C GLU A 38 4.19 14.50 -7.35
N MET A 39 3.71 13.33 -7.75
CA MET A 39 2.75 12.56 -6.96
C MET A 39 3.33 12.23 -5.58
N ALA A 40 4.56 11.74 -5.54
CA ALA A 40 5.24 11.41 -4.28
C ALA A 40 5.43 12.66 -3.42
N GLU A 41 5.84 13.77 -4.02
CA GLU A 41 6.03 15.03 -3.31
C GLU A 41 4.72 15.57 -2.73
N GLN A 42 3.64 15.51 -3.50
CA GLN A 42 2.33 15.97 -3.04
C GLN A 42 1.81 15.13 -1.88
N LEU A 43 1.99 13.81 -1.92
CA LEU A 43 1.58 12.93 -0.82
C LEU A 43 2.45 13.18 0.42
N ALA A 44 3.76 13.32 0.24
CA ALA A 44 4.68 13.58 1.36
C ALA A 44 4.41 14.93 2.03
N ALA A 45 3.86 15.88 1.29
CA ALA A 45 3.48 17.18 1.86
C ALA A 45 2.25 17.10 2.77
N ILE A 46 1.46 16.04 2.66
CA ILE A 46 0.28 15.84 3.51
C ILE A 46 0.67 15.19 4.83
N ARG A 47 1.36 14.04 4.78
CA ARG A 47 1.83 13.29 5.96
C ARG A 47 3.11 12.53 5.59
N PRO A 48 3.90 12.08 6.57
CA PRO A 48 5.07 11.25 6.29
C PRO A 48 4.73 10.08 5.39
N LEU A 49 5.53 9.90 4.34
CA LEU A 49 5.30 8.92 3.29
C LEU A 49 6.29 7.77 3.40
N ARG A 50 5.79 6.54 3.44
CA ARG A 50 6.58 5.33 3.22
C ARG A 50 6.10 4.69 1.94
N ALA A 51 7.01 4.17 1.13
CA ALA A 51 6.60 3.63 -0.16
C ALA A 51 7.59 2.63 -0.72
N VAL A 52 7.11 1.88 -1.69
CA VAL A 52 7.94 1.08 -2.59
C VAL A 52 7.70 1.58 -4.01
N TYR A 53 8.63 1.32 -4.94
CA TYR A 53 8.37 1.63 -6.34
C TYR A 53 7.65 0.47 -7.02
N GLY A 54 6.95 0.77 -8.09
CA GLY A 54 6.28 -0.21 -8.94
C GLY A 54 6.94 -0.36 -10.29
N ASN A 55 6.45 -1.30 -11.09
CA ASN A 55 7.00 -1.58 -12.42
C ASN A 55 6.84 -0.40 -13.38
N GLY A 56 5.87 0.48 -13.16
CA GLY A 56 5.66 1.69 -13.96
C GLY A 56 6.50 2.88 -13.53
N ASP A 57 7.26 2.76 -12.44
CA ASP A 57 8.05 3.87 -11.92
C ASP A 57 9.43 3.93 -12.56
N GLY A 58 9.84 5.15 -12.92
CA GLY A 58 11.11 5.41 -13.58
C GLY A 58 12.28 5.52 -12.61
N ALA A 59 13.44 5.92 -13.17
CA ALA A 59 14.72 5.95 -12.45
C ALA A 59 14.69 6.81 -11.19
N GLU A 60 14.07 7.99 -11.24
CA GLU A 60 14.03 8.88 -10.07
C GLU A 60 13.27 8.27 -8.92
N LEU A 61 12.08 7.72 -9.17
CA LEU A 61 11.27 7.09 -8.14
C LEU A 61 11.96 5.84 -7.58
N ARG A 62 12.67 5.09 -8.42
CA ARG A 62 13.43 3.92 -7.97
C ARG A 62 14.63 4.30 -7.10
N ARG A 63 15.14 5.50 -7.23
CA ARG A 63 16.17 6.03 -6.32
C ARG A 63 15.60 6.53 -5.01
N MET A 64 14.35 7.01 -5.04
CA MET A 64 13.67 7.53 -3.84
C MET A 64 13.14 6.42 -2.93
N PHE A 65 12.68 5.33 -3.49
CA PHE A 65 12.01 4.26 -2.75
C PHE A 65 12.57 2.89 -3.11
N PRO A 66 12.58 1.93 -2.17
CA PRO A 66 13.04 0.57 -2.46
C PRO A 66 11.97 -0.23 -3.22
N GLU A 67 12.38 -1.36 -3.78
CA GLU A 67 11.44 -2.32 -4.37
C GLU A 67 10.63 -3.05 -3.30
N VAL A 68 11.29 -3.40 -2.20
CA VAL A 68 10.69 -4.12 -1.07
C VAL A 68 11.02 -3.33 0.21
N LEU A 69 10.02 -3.14 1.05
CA LEU A 69 10.21 -2.42 2.31
C LEU A 69 9.63 -3.24 3.47
N ARG A 70 10.49 -3.55 4.43
CA ARG A 70 10.07 -4.23 5.68
C ARG A 70 10.36 -3.29 6.83
N PHE A 71 9.36 -3.07 7.68
CA PHE A 71 9.50 -2.17 8.84
C PHE A 71 8.48 -2.52 9.91
N LYS A 72 8.66 -1.95 11.10
CA LYS A 72 7.68 -2.05 12.17
C LYS A 72 6.88 -0.76 12.26
N CYS A 73 5.57 -0.92 12.45
CA CYS A 73 4.68 0.16 12.82
C CYS A 73 4.00 -0.27 14.11
N GLU A 74 4.18 0.47 15.20
CA GLU A 74 3.85 0.00 16.54
C GLU A 74 4.55 -1.35 16.77
N GLU A 75 3.81 -2.39 17.14
CA GLU A 75 4.35 -3.74 17.32
C GLU A 75 4.06 -4.65 16.11
N VAL A 76 3.57 -4.08 14.99
CA VAL A 76 3.21 -4.84 13.79
C VAL A 76 4.35 -4.79 12.79
N GLU A 77 4.81 -5.96 12.36
CA GLU A 77 5.80 -6.04 11.29
C GLU A 77 5.11 -5.99 9.94
N VAL A 78 5.53 -5.04 9.12
CA VAL A 78 4.92 -4.73 7.82
C VAL A 78 5.90 -5.04 6.70
N LEU A 79 5.39 -5.67 5.65
CA LEU A 79 6.15 -5.90 4.41
C LEU A 79 5.35 -5.31 3.25
N MET A 80 6.01 -4.54 2.40
CA MET A 80 5.39 -3.94 1.22
C MET A 80 6.16 -4.32 -0.03
N LYS A 81 5.45 -4.71 -1.08
CA LYS A 81 6.00 -4.93 -2.41
C LYS A 81 4.92 -4.71 -3.45
N HIS A 82 5.22 -3.95 -4.49
CA HIS A 82 4.23 -3.61 -5.52
C HIS A 82 3.60 -4.86 -6.17
N ILE A 83 4.43 -5.75 -6.70
CA ILE A 83 3.95 -6.99 -7.30
C ILE A 83 4.10 -8.11 -6.26
N GLY A 84 3.03 -8.39 -5.54
CA GLY A 84 3.07 -9.34 -4.43
C GLY A 84 2.13 -10.53 -4.56
N GLY A 85 1.17 -10.46 -5.46
CA GLY A 85 0.14 -11.50 -5.54
C GLY A 85 -0.86 -11.40 -4.41
N TYR A 86 -1.35 -12.53 -3.93
CA TYR A 86 -2.39 -12.59 -2.90
C TYR A 86 -2.35 -13.96 -2.20
N PRO A 87 -3.02 -14.11 -1.05
CA PRO A 87 -3.03 -15.38 -0.32
C PRO A 87 -3.47 -16.56 -1.19
N GLY A 88 -2.65 -17.59 -1.19
CA GLY A 88 -2.82 -18.76 -2.04
C GLY A 88 -2.11 -18.65 -3.38
N ARG A 89 -1.70 -17.45 -3.78
CA ARG A 89 -1.03 -17.21 -5.05
C ARG A 89 -0.08 -16.02 -4.98
N TYR A 90 0.79 -16.02 -3.99
CA TYR A 90 1.80 -14.97 -3.87
C TYR A 90 2.75 -14.97 -5.06
N ASP A 91 3.21 -13.79 -5.45
CA ASP A 91 4.15 -13.67 -6.55
C ASP A 91 5.45 -14.43 -6.23
N PRO A 92 6.02 -15.18 -7.19
CA PRO A 92 7.26 -15.92 -6.94
C PRO A 92 8.41 -15.09 -6.39
N SER A 93 8.48 -13.81 -6.72
CA SER A 93 9.55 -12.91 -6.28
C SER A 93 9.54 -12.63 -4.77
N ILE A 94 8.41 -12.83 -4.10
CA ILE A 94 8.28 -12.54 -2.66
C ILE A 94 7.81 -13.75 -1.85
N ARG A 95 7.36 -14.81 -2.52
CA ARG A 95 6.78 -15.97 -1.85
C ARG A 95 7.69 -16.57 -0.79
N ARG A 96 8.97 -16.76 -1.12
CA ARG A 96 9.92 -17.38 -0.19
C ARG A 96 10.07 -16.57 1.07
N GLU A 97 10.23 -15.25 0.96
CA GLU A 97 10.34 -14.38 2.12
C GLU A 97 9.09 -14.42 3.00
N LEU A 98 7.92 -14.42 2.37
CA LEU A 98 6.64 -14.52 3.10
C LEU A 98 6.54 -15.82 3.88
N MET A 99 7.02 -16.92 3.32
CA MET A 99 6.98 -18.23 3.97
C MET A 99 8.02 -18.37 5.07
N GLU A 100 9.23 -17.86 4.86
CA GLU A 100 10.34 -17.98 5.83
C GLU A 100 10.22 -16.97 6.97
N ARG A 101 9.74 -15.75 6.67
CA ARG A 101 9.62 -14.67 7.65
C ARG A 101 8.30 -13.92 7.45
N PRO A 102 7.16 -14.56 7.75
CA PRO A 102 5.88 -13.90 7.52
C PRO A 102 5.75 -12.63 8.35
N PRO A 103 5.37 -11.50 7.72
CA PRO A 103 5.01 -10.30 8.46
C PRO A 103 3.61 -10.46 9.05
N GLN A 104 3.18 -9.54 9.91
CA GLN A 104 1.79 -9.52 10.34
C GLN A 104 0.90 -8.80 9.33
N LEU A 105 1.49 -7.88 8.54
CA LEU A 105 0.77 -7.14 7.50
C LEU A 105 1.59 -7.15 6.22
N PHE A 106 1.00 -7.63 5.14
CA PHE A 106 1.61 -7.61 3.80
C PHE A 106 0.77 -6.75 2.87
N ILE A 107 1.39 -5.73 2.29
CA ILE A 107 0.73 -4.78 1.40
C ILE A 107 1.29 -4.94 -0.02
N SER A 108 0.41 -5.06 -1.00
CA SER A 108 0.77 -5.11 -2.40
C SER A 108 -0.16 -4.24 -3.24
N GLY A 109 0.17 -4.05 -4.51
CA GLY A 109 -0.62 -3.29 -5.47
C GLY A 109 -0.69 -4.00 -6.81
N HIS A 110 -0.43 -3.30 -7.89
CA HIS A 110 -0.27 -3.80 -9.25
C HIS A 110 -1.55 -4.31 -9.93
N SER A 111 -2.31 -5.17 -9.28
CA SER A 111 -3.52 -5.75 -9.90
C SER A 111 -4.66 -4.76 -10.04
N HIS A 112 -4.61 -3.64 -9.32
CA HIS A 112 -5.68 -2.65 -9.22
C HIS A 112 -6.96 -3.21 -8.57
N ILE A 113 -6.87 -4.39 -7.95
CA ILE A 113 -8.02 -5.06 -7.33
C ILE A 113 -7.93 -4.90 -5.81
N LEU A 114 -8.91 -4.22 -5.23
CA LEU A 114 -9.05 -4.13 -3.78
C LEU A 114 -9.17 -5.52 -3.18
N ARG A 115 -8.31 -5.81 -2.20
CA ARG A 115 -8.33 -7.09 -1.50
C ARG A 115 -7.89 -6.91 -0.07
N ILE A 116 -8.70 -7.35 0.86
CA ILE A 116 -8.39 -7.37 2.28
C ILE A 116 -8.71 -8.78 2.75
N LYS A 117 -7.65 -9.55 3.05
CA LYS A 117 -7.82 -10.96 3.38
C LYS A 117 -6.79 -11.42 4.40
N TYR A 118 -7.25 -12.16 5.40
CA TYR A 118 -6.36 -12.78 6.38
C TYR A 118 -5.93 -14.16 5.89
N ASP A 119 -4.62 -14.38 5.82
CA ASP A 119 -4.02 -15.67 5.47
C ASP A 119 -3.80 -16.46 6.75
N ARG A 120 -4.62 -17.49 6.97
CA ARG A 120 -4.56 -18.30 8.20
C ARG A 120 -3.32 -19.17 8.27
N THR A 121 -2.78 -19.56 7.13
CA THR A 121 -1.57 -20.39 7.06
C THR A 121 -0.35 -19.63 7.52
N LEU A 122 -0.15 -18.43 7.00
CA LEU A 122 1.00 -17.58 7.33
C LEU A 122 0.70 -16.61 8.47
N ARG A 123 -0.54 -16.52 8.92
CA ARG A 123 -0.98 -15.61 10.00
C ARG A 123 -0.64 -14.15 9.69
N LEU A 124 -0.95 -13.74 8.48
CA LEU A 124 -0.77 -12.36 8.07
C LEU A 124 -2.05 -11.78 7.47
N LEU A 125 -2.23 -10.48 7.64
CA LEU A 125 -3.27 -9.74 6.93
C LEU A 125 -2.69 -9.24 5.62
N HIS A 126 -3.33 -9.57 4.50
CA HIS A 126 -2.96 -9.03 3.19
C HIS A 126 -3.90 -7.90 2.80
N ILE A 127 -3.32 -6.77 2.39
CA ILE A 127 -4.09 -5.64 1.87
C ILE A 127 -3.52 -5.25 0.52
N ASN A 128 -4.38 -5.21 -0.48
CA ASN A 128 -4.17 -4.48 -1.72
C ASN A 128 -5.22 -3.37 -1.71
N PRO A 129 -4.82 -2.09 -1.64
CA PRO A 129 -5.81 -1.01 -1.50
C PRO A 129 -6.59 -0.73 -2.78
N GLY A 130 -6.33 -1.47 -3.85
CA GLY A 130 -6.87 -1.16 -5.16
C GLY A 130 -6.10 0.00 -5.80
N ALA A 131 -6.55 0.45 -6.94
CA ALA A 131 -5.95 1.59 -7.61
C ALA A 131 -6.68 2.87 -7.22
N ALA A 132 -5.93 3.87 -6.80
CA ALA A 132 -6.49 5.20 -6.54
C ALA A 132 -6.53 6.04 -7.82
N GLY A 133 -5.71 5.70 -8.81
CA GLY A 133 -5.66 6.37 -10.10
C GLY A 133 -6.72 5.87 -11.07
N ARG A 134 -6.68 6.43 -12.27
CA ARG A 134 -7.66 6.11 -13.32
C ARG A 134 -7.21 5.09 -14.33
N GLN A 135 -5.93 4.73 -14.33
CA GLN A 135 -5.40 3.76 -15.28
C GLN A 135 -5.81 2.34 -14.89
N GLY A 136 -6.21 1.55 -15.88
CA GLY A 136 -6.52 0.13 -15.70
C GLY A 136 -8.00 -0.19 -15.92
N TRP A 137 -8.37 -1.40 -15.54
CA TRP A 137 -9.71 -1.96 -15.78
C TRP A 137 -10.63 -1.88 -14.57
N GLN A 138 -10.18 -1.30 -13.47
CA GLN A 138 -10.97 -1.20 -12.25
C GLN A 138 -12.20 -0.33 -12.47
N LYS A 139 -13.32 -0.77 -11.91
CA LYS A 139 -14.57 -0.03 -11.94
C LYS A 139 -14.64 1.04 -10.87
N GLU A 140 -13.95 0.79 -9.76
CA GLU A 140 -13.92 1.68 -8.61
C GLU A 140 -12.50 2.01 -8.25
N ARG A 141 -12.26 3.26 -7.85
CA ARG A 141 -10.99 3.75 -7.34
C ARG A 141 -11.08 3.77 -5.82
N THR A 142 -10.07 3.24 -5.15
CA THR A 142 -10.14 3.03 -3.70
C THR A 142 -8.86 3.41 -2.97
N ILE A 143 -9.02 3.72 -1.68
CA ILE A 143 -7.97 3.91 -0.69
C ILE A 143 -8.40 3.12 0.52
N VAL A 144 -7.46 2.61 1.31
CA VAL A 144 -7.75 1.91 2.56
C VAL A 144 -7.17 2.72 3.72
N ARG A 145 -7.93 2.85 4.81
CA ARG A 145 -7.43 3.43 6.06
C ARG A 145 -7.46 2.35 7.13
N LEU A 146 -6.39 2.23 7.89
CA LEU A 146 -6.21 1.19 8.89
C LEU A 146 -5.62 1.78 10.15
N THR A 147 -6.12 1.37 11.30
CA THR A 147 -5.52 1.74 12.58
C THR A 147 -4.67 0.60 13.11
N ILE A 148 -3.44 0.92 13.50
CA ILE A 148 -2.52 -0.02 14.15
C ILE A 148 -2.30 0.44 15.59
N ASP A 149 -2.63 -0.42 16.54
CA ASP A 149 -2.55 -0.12 17.97
C ASP A 149 -1.85 -1.29 18.66
N GLY A 150 -0.56 -1.09 19.02
CA GLY A 150 0.25 -2.17 19.54
C GLY A 150 0.38 -3.30 18.52
N THR A 151 -0.18 -4.45 18.81
CA THR A 151 -0.21 -5.61 17.90
C THR A 151 -1.51 -5.70 17.12
N GLN A 152 -2.49 -4.84 17.40
CA GLN A 152 -3.80 -4.90 16.77
C GLN A 152 -3.86 -4.07 15.49
N MET A 153 -4.43 -4.67 14.47
CA MET A 153 -4.82 -3.99 13.24
C MET A 153 -6.35 -3.94 13.24
N LYS A 154 -6.90 -2.74 13.26
CA LYS A 154 -8.34 -2.54 13.46
C LYS A 154 -8.87 -1.36 12.66
N ASP A 155 -10.19 -1.18 12.68
CA ASP A 155 -10.88 -0.07 12.02
C ASP A 155 -10.46 0.08 10.56
N CYS A 156 -10.43 -1.05 9.86
CA CYS A 156 -10.10 -1.08 8.44
C CYS A 156 -11.27 -0.52 7.64
N GLU A 157 -11.01 0.56 6.92
CA GLU A 157 -12.03 1.28 6.17
C GLU A 157 -11.64 1.39 4.71
N VAL A 158 -12.56 1.06 3.83
CA VAL A 158 -12.40 1.25 2.39
C VAL A 158 -13.05 2.57 1.99
N VAL A 159 -12.28 3.45 1.36
CA VAL A 159 -12.78 4.71 0.82
C VAL A 159 -12.90 4.56 -0.69
N THR A 160 -14.11 4.72 -1.20
CA THR A 160 -14.37 4.67 -2.64
C THR A 160 -14.34 6.08 -3.22
N LEU A 161 -13.53 6.26 -4.26
CA LEU A 161 -13.33 7.57 -4.91
C LEU A 161 -14.14 7.73 -6.20
N GLY A 162 -14.86 6.70 -6.58
CA GLY A 162 -15.69 6.77 -7.79
C GLY A 162 -15.27 5.86 -8.92
#